data_0984cec82d24d517ec3f0698c1b21e25
#
_entry.id   0984cec82d24d517ec3f0698c1b21e25
#
_cell.length_a   1.000
_cell.length_b   1.000
_cell.length_c   1.000
_cell.angle_alpha   90.00
_cell.angle_beta   90.00
_cell.angle_gamma   90.00
#
_symmetry.space_group_name_H-M   'P 1'
#
loop_
_entity.id
_entity.type
_entity.pdbx_description
1 polymer ?
#
loop_
_entity_poly.entity_id
_entity_poly.type
_entity_poly.pdbx_seq_one_letter_code
_entity_poly.pdbx_strand_id
1 'polypeptide(L)'
;MKSRDLVNRTLEFGNGGRVPRHLWVLPWARMYEGAALQDIQRAFPDDIVWDMPVSYLDPPRTSGDMYEKGQYVDEWGCRFTSIHRGIIGEVKAPLFLKEEWEDAEGYRFPEELLTFDIDRVNAFCRGTDRFVVQTDFARVFERLQFLRGTENLYADIALGNEGLLRFMRRLHDFNCRLMERWAKTDVDALFMMDDWGSQNSLLINPEAWVRMFKPLYADYCAIARRHGKKIFMHSDGHTLAILPHLVEIGVDAANLQLFCIGLENLRPFKGKITFWGEIDRQWLLPHATAPEVREAVRDVRKTLWDKGGCVAQCEFGPGARPENVRAVFETWAEYGA
;
A
#
# COMPACT_ATOMS: atom_id res chain seq x y z
N MET A 1 4.07 -19.35 -18.46
CA MET A 1 4.61 -18.01 -18.16
C MET A 1 4.74 -17.91 -16.65
N LYS A 2 5.88 -17.47 -16.12
CA LYS A 2 6.08 -17.26 -14.69
C LYS A 2 5.25 -16.09 -14.20
N SER A 3 4.87 -16.08 -12.92
CA SER A 3 4.09 -14.99 -12.30
C SER A 3 4.80 -13.64 -12.44
N ARG A 4 6.13 -13.60 -12.24
CA ARG A 4 6.94 -12.39 -12.41
C ARG A 4 6.84 -11.79 -13.82
N ASP A 5 6.92 -12.65 -14.86
CA ASP A 5 6.79 -12.20 -16.25
C ASP A 5 5.38 -11.70 -16.56
N LEU A 6 4.36 -12.35 -15.98
CA LEU A 6 2.97 -11.96 -16.15
C LEU A 6 2.72 -10.57 -15.54
N VAL A 7 3.24 -10.32 -14.32
CA VAL A 7 3.09 -9.02 -13.66
C VAL A 7 3.81 -7.94 -14.47
N ASN A 8 5.07 -8.16 -14.87
CA ASN A 8 5.82 -7.19 -15.67
C ASN A 8 5.09 -6.83 -16.97
N ARG A 9 4.61 -7.82 -17.72
CA ARG A 9 3.82 -7.55 -18.94
C ARG A 9 2.53 -6.79 -18.67
N THR A 10 1.89 -7.02 -17.53
CA THR A 10 0.68 -6.30 -17.12
C THR A 10 1.00 -4.83 -16.82
N LEU A 11 2.11 -4.57 -16.13
CA LEU A 11 2.59 -3.21 -15.84
C LEU A 11 3.01 -2.45 -17.11
N GLU A 12 3.45 -3.16 -18.13
CA GLU A 12 3.91 -2.62 -19.42
C GLU A 12 2.80 -2.60 -20.49
N PHE A 13 1.54 -2.88 -20.12
CA PHE A 13 0.39 -2.92 -21.04
C PHE A 13 0.59 -3.84 -22.24
N GLY A 14 1.39 -4.90 -22.05
CA GLY A 14 1.72 -5.92 -23.06
C GLY A 14 1.13 -7.31 -22.77
N ASN A 15 0.19 -7.40 -21.83
CA ASN A 15 -0.42 -8.66 -21.41
C ASN A 15 -1.78 -8.88 -22.09
N GLY A 16 -1.86 -9.74 -23.07
CA GLY A 16 -3.12 -10.19 -23.68
C GLY A 16 -3.76 -11.41 -22.99
N GLY A 17 -3.14 -11.96 -21.95
CA GLY A 17 -3.55 -13.19 -21.27
C GLY A 17 -4.31 -12.93 -19.95
N ARG A 18 -4.18 -13.89 -19.02
CA ARG A 18 -4.82 -13.76 -17.71
C ARG A 18 -4.31 -12.56 -16.90
N VAL A 19 -5.16 -12.05 -16.04
CA VAL A 19 -4.83 -10.98 -15.10
C VAL A 19 -4.00 -11.57 -13.93
N PRO A 20 -2.89 -10.92 -13.50
CA PRO A 20 -2.18 -11.35 -12.29
C PRO A 20 -3.06 -11.17 -11.05
N ARG A 21 -2.85 -12.01 -10.05
CA ARG A 21 -3.65 -12.08 -8.82
C ARG A 21 -2.86 -11.67 -7.60
N HIS A 22 -3.52 -10.99 -6.68
CA HIS A 22 -2.99 -10.68 -5.36
C HIS A 22 -4.14 -10.54 -4.35
N LEU A 23 -4.28 -11.48 -3.44
CA LEU A 23 -5.23 -11.38 -2.34
C LEU A 23 -4.58 -10.68 -1.15
N TRP A 24 -5.06 -9.50 -0.77
CA TRP A 24 -4.65 -8.88 0.48
C TRP A 24 -5.37 -9.54 1.64
N VAL A 25 -4.58 -10.15 2.53
CA VAL A 25 -5.10 -10.91 3.66
C VAL A 25 -4.80 -10.17 4.94
N LEU A 26 -5.81 -9.56 5.54
CA LEU A 26 -5.66 -9.01 6.88
C LEU A 26 -5.55 -10.14 7.92
N PRO A 27 -4.84 -9.92 9.03
CA PRO A 27 -4.73 -10.90 10.12
C PRO A 27 -6.09 -11.38 10.63
N TRP A 28 -7.10 -10.54 10.59
CA TRP A 28 -8.48 -10.91 10.90
C TRP A 28 -8.96 -12.13 10.08
N ALA A 29 -8.73 -12.14 8.77
CA ALA A 29 -9.16 -13.25 7.93
C ALA A 29 -8.40 -14.55 8.25
N ARG A 30 -7.11 -14.46 8.59
CA ARG A 30 -6.33 -15.62 9.07
C ARG A 30 -6.90 -16.20 10.36
N MET A 31 -7.38 -15.33 11.28
CA MET A 31 -7.90 -15.71 12.59
C MET A 31 -9.33 -16.27 12.54
N TYR A 32 -10.19 -15.71 11.69
CA TYR A 32 -11.62 -16.00 11.72
C TYR A 32 -12.11 -16.77 10.49
N GLU A 33 -11.43 -16.67 9.35
CA GLU A 33 -11.83 -17.27 8.07
C GLU A 33 -10.77 -18.22 7.50
N GLY A 34 -9.90 -18.77 8.36
CA GLY A 34 -8.70 -19.50 7.96
C GLY A 34 -8.94 -20.65 6.97
N ALA A 35 -10.03 -21.44 7.12
CA ALA A 35 -10.35 -22.55 6.21
C ALA A 35 -10.74 -22.02 4.82
N ALA A 36 -11.64 -21.05 4.75
CA ALA A 36 -12.08 -20.43 3.50
C ALA A 36 -10.91 -19.70 2.80
N LEU A 37 -10.07 -19.01 3.56
CA LEU A 37 -8.86 -18.38 3.06
C LEU A 37 -7.93 -19.39 2.39
N GLN A 38 -7.64 -20.53 3.04
CA GLN A 38 -6.78 -21.57 2.47
C GLN A 38 -7.36 -22.16 1.18
N ASP A 39 -8.68 -22.34 1.11
CA ASP A 39 -9.35 -22.84 -0.09
C ASP A 39 -9.29 -21.84 -1.24
N ILE A 40 -9.45 -20.54 -0.96
CA ILE A 40 -9.32 -19.48 -1.97
C ILE A 40 -7.87 -19.40 -2.47
N GLN A 41 -6.87 -19.36 -1.57
CA GLN A 41 -5.45 -19.27 -1.94
C GLN A 41 -4.97 -20.48 -2.71
N ARG A 42 -5.52 -21.68 -2.43
CA ARG A 42 -5.21 -22.90 -3.18
C ARG A 42 -5.81 -22.87 -4.60
N ALA A 43 -7.03 -22.37 -4.74
CA ALA A 43 -7.70 -22.23 -6.03
C ALA A 43 -7.12 -21.09 -6.89
N PHE A 44 -6.69 -20.00 -6.26
CA PHE A 44 -6.22 -18.79 -6.91
C PHE A 44 -4.90 -18.31 -6.28
N PRO A 45 -3.77 -19.01 -6.53
CA PRO A 45 -2.47 -18.61 -5.99
C PRO A 45 -2.09 -17.19 -6.42
N ASP A 46 -1.47 -16.45 -5.51
CA ASP A 46 -0.98 -15.09 -5.77
C ASP A 46 0.22 -15.07 -6.73
N ASP A 47 0.23 -14.09 -7.63
CA ASP A 47 1.35 -13.80 -8.52
C ASP A 47 2.33 -12.76 -7.90
N ILE A 48 1.87 -12.02 -6.90
CA ILE A 48 2.64 -11.02 -6.18
C ILE A 48 2.82 -11.48 -4.74
N VAL A 49 3.96 -11.13 -4.15
CA VAL A 49 4.23 -11.28 -2.72
C VAL A 49 4.86 -10.00 -2.18
N TRP A 50 4.36 -9.52 -1.05
CA TRP A 50 4.81 -8.28 -0.40
C TRP A 50 5.12 -8.47 1.09
N ASP A 51 4.72 -9.58 1.68
CA ASP A 51 4.86 -9.94 3.09
C ASP A 51 6.00 -10.96 3.30
N MET A 52 7.11 -10.83 2.56
CA MET A 52 8.24 -11.74 2.77
C MET A 52 8.87 -11.51 4.15
N PRO A 53 9.38 -12.56 4.79
CA PRO A 53 10.04 -12.44 6.08
C PRO A 53 11.37 -11.69 5.93
N VAL A 54 11.54 -10.59 6.68
CA VAL A 54 12.77 -9.80 6.74
C VAL A 54 13.55 -10.17 8.01
N SER A 55 14.86 -10.35 7.87
CA SER A 55 15.77 -10.54 9.00
C SER A 55 16.60 -9.29 9.20
N TYR A 56 16.39 -8.63 10.33
CA TYR A 56 17.19 -7.47 10.72
C TYR A 56 18.41 -7.93 11.51
N LEU A 57 19.56 -7.27 11.32
CA LEU A 57 20.78 -7.51 12.12
C LEU A 57 20.58 -6.95 13.53
N ASP A 58 19.95 -5.77 13.62
CA ASP A 58 19.47 -5.19 14.86
C ASP A 58 17.94 -5.28 14.86
N PRO A 59 17.31 -6.05 15.77
CA PRO A 59 15.85 -6.20 15.79
C PRO A 59 15.14 -4.86 16.01
N PRO A 60 14.04 -4.58 15.27
CA PRO A 60 13.21 -3.41 15.51
C PRO A 60 12.70 -3.37 16.95
N ARG A 61 12.72 -2.20 17.55
CA ARG A 61 12.28 -1.99 18.95
C ARG A 61 10.80 -1.82 19.03
N THR A 62 10.09 -2.93 19.15
CA THR A 62 8.64 -2.96 19.30
C THR A 62 8.25 -3.56 20.65
N SER A 63 7.03 -3.31 21.11
CA SER A 63 6.47 -4.00 22.27
C SER A 63 4.97 -4.24 22.11
N GLY A 64 4.50 -5.37 22.66
CA GLY A 64 3.11 -5.82 22.48
C GLY A 64 2.90 -6.56 21.16
N ASP A 65 1.63 -6.82 20.84
CA ASP A 65 1.22 -7.44 19.57
C ASP A 65 0.31 -6.48 18.81
N MET A 66 0.67 -6.17 17.57
CA MET A 66 -0.03 -5.20 16.71
C MET A 66 -1.50 -5.59 16.48
N TYR A 67 -1.82 -6.88 16.51
CA TYR A 67 -3.13 -7.41 16.13
C TYR A 67 -3.92 -8.00 17.30
N GLU A 68 -3.40 -7.91 18.54
CA GLU A 68 -4.15 -8.27 19.73
C GLU A 68 -4.77 -7.04 20.40
N LYS A 69 -5.80 -7.29 21.24
CA LYS A 69 -6.39 -6.21 22.05
C LYS A 69 -5.37 -5.68 23.04
N GLY A 70 -5.30 -4.37 23.17
CA GLY A 70 -4.37 -3.73 24.08
C GLY A 70 -3.50 -2.67 23.42
N GLN A 71 -2.27 -2.57 23.86
CA GLN A 71 -1.31 -1.59 23.36
C GLN A 71 -0.17 -2.28 22.61
N TYR A 72 0.18 -1.69 21.48
CA TYR A 72 1.36 -2.00 20.71
C TYR A 72 2.19 -0.72 20.51
N VAL A 73 3.51 -0.81 20.68
CA VAL A 73 4.44 0.27 20.35
C VAL A 73 5.27 -0.17 19.17
N ASP A 74 5.22 0.60 18.08
CA ASP A 74 6.00 0.31 16.89
C ASP A 74 7.46 0.77 17.01
N GLU A 75 8.29 0.45 16.04
CA GLU A 75 9.71 0.81 15.96
C GLU A 75 9.95 2.33 15.89
N TRP A 76 8.94 3.11 15.55
CA TRP A 76 8.95 4.58 15.59
C TRP A 76 8.58 5.14 16.96
N GLY A 77 8.21 4.29 17.92
CA GLY A 77 7.75 4.68 19.25
C GLY A 77 6.28 5.11 19.30
N CYS A 78 5.54 4.99 18.20
CA CYS A 78 4.12 5.31 18.18
C CYS A 78 3.32 4.24 18.93
N ARG A 79 2.44 4.68 19.83
CA ARG A 79 1.63 3.78 20.66
C ARG A 79 0.24 3.61 20.07
N PHE A 80 -0.01 2.42 19.56
CA PHE A 80 -1.32 2.01 19.05
C PHE A 80 -2.15 1.38 20.15
N THR A 81 -3.43 1.71 20.20
CA THR A 81 -4.41 1.08 21.09
C THR A 81 -5.45 0.34 20.25
N SER A 82 -5.49 -0.98 20.35
CA SER A 82 -6.45 -1.81 19.63
C SER A 82 -7.56 -2.29 20.57
N ILE A 83 -8.81 -2.11 20.13
CA ILE A 83 -10.02 -2.61 20.81
C ILE A 83 -10.56 -3.89 20.16
N HIS A 84 -10.05 -4.24 18.98
CA HIS A 84 -10.46 -5.44 18.24
C HIS A 84 -9.23 -6.28 17.89
N ARG A 85 -9.39 -7.60 17.99
CA ARG A 85 -8.38 -8.55 17.56
C ARG A 85 -8.34 -8.66 16.02
N GLY A 86 -7.15 -8.77 15.44
CA GLY A 86 -6.96 -8.94 14.00
C GLY A 86 -6.97 -7.65 13.20
N ILE A 87 -7.10 -6.50 13.87
CA ILE A 87 -7.10 -5.17 13.27
C ILE A 87 -6.07 -4.32 14.02
N ILE A 88 -5.27 -3.54 13.29
CA ILE A 88 -4.35 -2.59 13.89
C ILE A 88 -5.13 -1.52 14.68
N GLY A 89 -4.57 -1.11 15.82
CA GLY A 89 -5.15 -0.05 16.65
C GLY A 89 -4.93 1.35 16.08
N GLU A 90 -5.35 2.35 16.84
CA GLU A 90 -5.17 3.76 16.54
C GLU A 90 -4.14 4.40 17.48
N VAL A 91 -3.38 5.38 17.00
CA VAL A 91 -2.52 6.21 17.84
C VAL A 91 -3.39 7.27 18.51
N LYS A 92 -3.58 7.13 19.84
CA LYS A 92 -4.39 8.07 20.65
C LYS A 92 -3.54 9.19 21.29
N ALA A 93 -2.24 8.97 21.45
CA ALA A 93 -1.32 9.93 22.07
C ALA A 93 -0.10 10.11 21.16
N PRO A 94 -0.04 11.16 20.37
CA PRO A 94 1.11 11.44 19.50
C PRO A 94 2.34 11.80 20.33
N LEU A 95 3.52 11.64 19.75
CA LEU A 95 4.80 11.90 20.44
C LEU A 95 5.16 13.38 20.45
N PHE A 96 4.83 14.12 19.39
CA PHE A 96 5.22 15.53 19.23
C PHE A 96 4.03 16.43 19.54
N LEU A 97 4.11 17.16 20.65
CA LEU A 97 3.03 18.01 21.17
C LEU A 97 3.41 19.50 21.17
N LYS A 98 4.70 19.80 21.06
CA LYS A 98 5.17 21.20 21.09
C LYS A 98 4.87 21.90 19.78
N GLU A 99 4.40 23.15 19.87
CA GLU A 99 3.91 23.92 18.73
C GLU A 99 4.97 24.07 17.63
N GLU A 100 6.22 24.37 18.02
CA GLU A 100 7.35 24.55 17.09
C GLU A 100 8.20 23.29 16.87
N TRP A 101 7.70 22.11 17.29
CA TRP A 101 8.37 20.81 17.12
C TRP A 101 9.70 20.64 17.87
N GLU A 102 9.90 21.36 18.99
CA GLU A 102 11.13 21.26 19.79
C GLU A 102 11.32 19.85 20.38
N ASP A 103 10.22 19.16 20.66
CA ASP A 103 10.23 17.77 21.13
C ASP A 103 10.61 16.76 20.05
N ALA A 104 10.66 17.17 18.78
CA ALA A 104 11.13 16.35 17.68
C ALA A 104 12.62 16.51 17.37
N GLU A 105 13.34 17.49 17.94
CA GLU A 105 14.74 17.76 17.59
C GLU A 105 15.67 16.59 17.86
N GLY A 106 15.55 15.96 19.02
CA GLY A 106 16.33 14.78 19.43
C GLY A 106 15.74 13.43 19.00
N TYR A 107 14.70 13.44 18.17
CA TYR A 107 14.01 12.21 17.79
C TYR A 107 14.93 11.25 17.04
N ARG A 108 14.97 10.00 17.50
CA ARG A 108 15.75 8.91 16.90
C ARG A 108 14.88 8.13 15.93
N PHE A 109 15.27 8.15 14.66
CA PHE A 109 14.66 7.31 13.64
C PHE A 109 15.00 5.82 13.86
N PRO A 110 14.18 4.88 13.39
CA PRO A 110 14.41 3.44 13.52
C PRO A 110 15.48 2.94 12.53
N GLU A 111 16.76 3.30 12.79
CA GLU A 111 17.91 2.94 11.93
C GLU A 111 18.05 1.42 11.76
N GLU A 112 17.50 0.64 12.68
CA GLU A 112 17.42 -0.82 12.62
C GLU A 112 16.71 -1.32 11.36
N LEU A 113 15.73 -0.58 10.81
CA LEU A 113 15.07 -0.92 9.55
C LEU A 113 16.01 -0.88 8.33
N LEU A 114 17.16 -0.23 8.47
CA LEU A 114 18.19 -0.18 7.43
C LEU A 114 19.21 -1.33 7.54
N THR A 115 19.12 -2.18 8.59
CA THR A 115 20.12 -3.21 8.89
C THR A 115 19.70 -4.61 8.47
N PHE A 116 18.71 -4.78 7.62
CA PHE A 116 18.27 -6.10 7.20
C PHE A 116 19.29 -6.84 6.31
N ASP A 117 19.22 -8.18 6.37
CA ASP A 117 20.09 -9.09 5.63
C ASP A 117 19.69 -9.15 4.14
N ILE A 118 20.46 -8.46 3.29
CA ILE A 118 20.24 -8.41 1.83
C ILE A 118 20.35 -9.81 1.21
N ASP A 119 21.27 -10.65 1.65
CA ASP A 119 21.49 -11.96 1.03
C ASP A 119 20.29 -12.88 1.26
N ARG A 120 19.65 -12.80 2.42
CA ARG A 120 18.38 -13.52 2.69
C ARG A 120 17.24 -13.03 1.83
N VAL A 121 17.09 -11.71 1.66
CA VAL A 121 16.11 -11.12 0.75
C VAL A 121 16.35 -11.63 -0.68
N ASN A 122 17.59 -11.55 -1.15
CA ASN A 122 17.96 -11.99 -2.49
C ASN A 122 17.76 -13.51 -2.68
N ALA A 123 18.06 -14.31 -1.68
CA ALA A 123 17.80 -15.75 -1.70
C ALA A 123 16.29 -16.04 -1.83
N PHE A 124 15.45 -15.33 -1.09
CA PHE A 124 13.99 -15.43 -1.22
C PHE A 124 13.52 -15.07 -2.64
N CYS A 125 13.99 -13.92 -3.18
CA CYS A 125 13.61 -13.46 -4.53
C CYS A 125 14.02 -14.46 -5.62
N ARG A 126 15.19 -15.11 -5.50
CA ARG A 126 15.63 -16.15 -6.42
C ARG A 126 14.87 -17.47 -6.26
N GLY A 127 14.36 -17.74 -5.08
CA GLY A 127 13.61 -18.96 -4.74
C GLY A 127 12.15 -18.96 -5.19
N THR A 128 11.64 -17.85 -5.74
CA THR A 128 10.24 -17.74 -6.16
C THR A 128 10.08 -17.23 -7.59
N ASP A 129 9.06 -17.75 -8.29
CA ASP A 129 8.65 -17.25 -9.61
C ASP A 129 7.65 -16.08 -9.49
N ARG A 130 7.21 -15.73 -8.26
CA ARG A 130 6.31 -14.62 -8.02
C ARG A 130 7.04 -13.28 -8.13
N PHE A 131 6.29 -12.24 -8.42
CA PHE A 131 6.76 -10.85 -8.40
C PHE A 131 6.88 -10.39 -6.93
N VAL A 132 8.04 -9.93 -6.53
CA VAL A 132 8.35 -9.59 -5.13
C VAL A 132 8.33 -8.09 -4.95
N VAL A 133 7.45 -7.62 -4.06
CA VAL A 133 7.38 -6.22 -3.64
C VAL A 133 8.07 -6.04 -2.29
N GLN A 134 8.76 -4.94 -2.11
CA GLN A 134 9.41 -4.53 -0.86
C GLN A 134 8.42 -4.64 0.33
N THR A 135 8.92 -5.13 1.47
CA THR A 135 8.11 -5.29 2.69
C THR A 135 8.07 -4.01 3.53
N ASP A 136 9.24 -3.41 3.85
CA ASP A 136 9.28 -2.13 4.56
C ASP A 136 9.14 -0.98 3.56
N PHE A 137 8.10 -0.20 3.69
CA PHE A 137 7.74 0.81 2.70
C PHE A 137 7.89 2.24 3.24
N ALA A 138 8.09 3.19 2.32
CA ALA A 138 8.06 4.59 2.65
C ALA A 138 6.62 5.04 2.97
N ARG A 139 6.45 5.65 4.15
CA ARG A 139 5.20 6.18 4.66
C ARG A 139 5.48 7.55 5.25
N VAL A 140 5.10 8.62 4.57
CA VAL A 140 5.43 9.99 5.00
C VAL A 140 4.26 10.61 5.77
N PHE A 141 3.08 10.66 5.16
CA PHE A 141 1.94 11.39 5.69
C PHE A 141 1.33 10.70 6.91
N GLU A 142 1.02 9.43 6.83
CA GLU A 142 0.49 8.70 7.97
C GLU A 142 1.51 8.63 9.12
N ARG A 143 2.82 8.52 8.80
CA ARG A 143 3.85 8.58 9.84
C ARG A 143 3.83 9.91 10.58
N LEU A 144 3.67 11.01 9.86
CA LEU A 144 3.49 12.32 10.48
C LEU A 144 2.21 12.40 11.31
N GLN A 145 1.09 11.79 10.85
CA GLN A 145 -0.15 11.71 11.64
C GLN A 145 0.06 10.92 12.94
N PHE A 146 0.78 9.80 12.91
CA PHE A 146 1.06 9.01 14.12
C PHE A 146 1.97 9.74 15.10
N LEU A 147 2.95 10.49 14.59
CA LEU A 147 3.93 11.21 15.43
C LEU A 147 3.37 12.54 15.99
N ARG A 148 2.58 13.27 15.21
CA ARG A 148 2.11 14.63 15.54
C ARG A 148 0.65 14.67 15.98
N GLY A 149 -0.14 13.67 15.60
CA GLY A 149 -1.61 13.71 15.68
C GLY A 149 -2.22 14.41 14.47
N THR A 150 -3.35 13.88 14.00
CA THR A 150 -3.99 14.30 12.75
C THR A 150 -4.38 15.79 12.76
N GLU A 151 -5.01 16.26 13.83
CA GLU A 151 -5.48 17.66 13.94
C GLU A 151 -4.29 18.66 13.90
N ASN A 152 -3.25 18.39 14.71
CA ASN A 152 -2.05 19.23 14.73
C ASN A 152 -1.33 19.23 13.38
N LEU A 153 -1.19 18.05 12.76
CA LEU A 153 -0.56 17.93 11.44
C LEU A 153 -1.31 18.75 10.38
N TYR A 154 -2.64 18.69 10.37
CA TYR A 154 -3.44 19.46 9.40
C TYR A 154 -3.29 20.96 9.60
N ALA A 155 -3.26 21.42 10.86
CA ALA A 155 -3.00 22.83 11.18
C ALA A 155 -1.58 23.24 10.72
N ASP A 156 -0.56 22.43 11.03
CA ASP A 156 0.82 22.69 10.63
C ASP A 156 0.99 22.75 9.10
N ILE A 157 0.32 21.87 8.34
CA ILE A 157 0.31 21.89 6.86
C ILE A 157 -0.35 23.17 6.36
N ALA A 158 -1.51 23.54 6.91
CA ALA A 158 -2.26 24.72 6.48
C ALA A 158 -1.51 26.02 6.76
N LEU A 159 -0.81 26.10 7.89
CA LEU A 159 -0.03 27.27 8.32
C LEU A 159 1.39 27.31 7.74
N GLY A 160 1.86 26.21 7.15
CA GLY A 160 3.24 26.10 6.66
C GLY A 160 4.28 26.10 7.80
N ASN A 161 3.99 25.38 8.89
CA ASN A 161 4.82 25.34 10.09
C ASN A 161 6.27 24.92 9.77
N GLU A 162 7.24 25.74 10.15
CA GLU A 162 8.67 25.52 9.87
C GLU A 162 9.23 24.28 10.60
N GLY A 163 8.71 23.95 11.78
CA GLY A 163 9.07 22.74 12.53
C GLY A 163 8.66 21.48 11.76
N LEU A 164 7.43 21.45 11.23
CA LEU A 164 6.98 20.38 10.34
C LEU A 164 7.92 20.24 9.13
N LEU A 165 8.24 21.34 8.45
CA LEU A 165 9.11 21.31 7.26
C LEU A 165 10.52 20.80 7.59
N ARG A 166 11.07 21.16 8.75
CA ARG A 166 12.37 20.64 9.22
C ARG A 166 12.29 19.13 9.48
N PHE A 167 11.25 18.68 10.17
CA PHE A 167 11.08 17.25 10.46
C PHE A 167 10.80 16.43 9.20
N MET A 168 9.97 16.93 8.28
CA MET A 168 9.70 16.28 6.99
C MET A 168 10.98 16.02 6.18
N ARG A 169 11.91 16.96 6.14
CA ARG A 169 13.22 16.75 5.48
C ARG A 169 13.97 15.56 6.09
N ARG A 170 14.04 15.49 7.43
CA ARG A 170 14.71 14.36 8.12
C ARG A 170 14.01 13.01 7.86
N LEU A 171 12.67 13.00 7.89
CA LEU A 171 11.87 11.82 7.60
C LEU A 171 12.06 11.39 6.14
N HIS A 172 12.08 12.34 5.21
CA HIS A 172 12.34 12.08 3.80
C HIS A 172 13.75 11.48 3.57
N ASP A 173 14.78 12.06 4.19
CA ASP A 173 16.14 11.53 4.11
C ASP A 173 16.22 10.09 4.62
N PHE A 174 15.53 9.78 5.73
CA PHE A 174 15.44 8.41 6.24
C PHE A 174 14.74 7.48 5.23
N ASN A 175 13.59 7.88 4.68
CA ASN A 175 12.86 7.09 3.70
C ASN A 175 13.68 6.90 2.41
N CYS A 176 14.42 7.90 1.94
CA CYS A 176 15.32 7.76 0.80
C CYS A 176 16.39 6.69 1.07
N ARG A 177 17.00 6.67 2.26
CA ARG A 177 17.97 5.64 2.65
C ARG A 177 17.33 4.25 2.71
N LEU A 178 16.10 4.15 3.21
CA LEU A 178 15.34 2.90 3.24
C LEU A 178 15.06 2.39 1.81
N MET A 179 14.53 3.25 0.95
CA MET A 179 14.26 2.92 -0.45
C MET A 179 15.54 2.53 -1.22
N GLU A 180 16.66 3.25 -1.00
CA GLU A 180 17.98 2.91 -1.58
C GLU A 180 18.48 1.55 -1.10
N ARG A 181 18.27 1.22 0.18
CA ARG A 181 18.67 -0.07 0.74
C ARG A 181 17.92 -1.21 0.08
N TRP A 182 16.59 -1.07 -0.06
CA TRP A 182 15.73 -2.05 -0.73
C TRP A 182 15.99 -2.13 -2.24
N ALA A 183 16.24 -1.00 -2.90
CA ALA A 183 16.54 -0.97 -4.33
C ALA A 183 17.79 -1.78 -4.71
N LYS A 184 18.72 -1.99 -3.77
CA LYS A 184 19.93 -2.82 -3.96
C LYS A 184 19.68 -4.33 -3.82
N THR A 185 18.46 -4.73 -3.50
CA THR A 185 18.07 -6.15 -3.42
C THR A 185 17.50 -6.65 -4.73
N ASP A 186 17.20 -7.95 -4.80
CA ASP A 186 16.58 -8.59 -5.97
C ASP A 186 15.03 -8.45 -6.00
N VAL A 187 14.40 -7.59 -5.16
CA VAL A 187 12.96 -7.32 -5.25
C VAL A 187 12.61 -6.74 -6.62
N ASP A 188 11.41 -6.99 -7.10
CA ASP A 188 10.95 -6.50 -8.40
C ASP A 188 10.42 -5.06 -8.32
N ALA A 189 9.81 -4.71 -7.18
CA ALA A 189 9.25 -3.37 -6.96
C ALA A 189 9.57 -2.80 -5.58
N LEU A 190 9.71 -1.47 -5.51
CA LEU A 190 9.64 -0.70 -4.29
C LEU A 190 8.18 -0.31 -4.00
N PHE A 191 7.89 0.04 -2.75
CA PHE A 191 6.53 0.31 -2.30
C PHE A 191 6.43 1.57 -1.45
N MET A 192 5.37 2.33 -1.68
CA MET A 192 4.97 3.50 -0.90
C MET A 192 3.53 3.29 -0.40
N MET A 193 3.23 3.72 0.82
CA MET A 193 1.89 3.61 1.38
C MET A 193 1.57 4.86 2.18
N ASP A 194 0.49 5.55 1.83
CA ASP A 194 -0.04 6.66 2.60
C ASP A 194 -1.53 6.86 2.27
N ASP A 195 -2.39 6.94 3.27
CA ASP A 195 -3.82 7.15 3.07
C ASP A 195 -4.15 8.63 2.93
N TRP A 196 -4.40 9.04 1.69
CA TRP A 196 -4.62 10.43 1.33
C TRP A 196 -6.07 10.86 1.25
N GLY A 197 -7.00 9.89 1.18
CA GLY A 197 -8.39 10.17 0.88
C GLY A 197 -9.34 9.93 2.05
N SER A 198 -10.35 10.78 2.14
CA SER A 198 -11.62 10.49 2.80
C SER A 198 -12.57 9.82 1.81
N GLN A 199 -13.85 9.65 2.17
CA GLN A 199 -14.85 9.10 1.23
C GLN A 199 -15.10 10.00 0.02
N ASN A 200 -14.88 11.30 0.11
CA ASN A 200 -15.31 12.25 -0.91
C ASN A 200 -14.20 13.16 -1.45
N SER A 201 -13.06 13.23 -0.78
CA SER A 201 -11.99 14.17 -1.11
C SER A 201 -10.65 13.74 -0.52
N LEU A 202 -9.57 14.42 -0.94
CA LEU A 202 -8.31 14.36 -0.20
C LEU A 202 -8.49 14.90 1.22
N LEU A 203 -7.64 14.39 2.13
CA LEU A 203 -7.57 14.83 3.53
C LEU A 203 -6.92 16.22 3.68
N ILE A 204 -6.17 16.66 2.70
CA ILE A 204 -5.54 17.98 2.66
C ILE A 204 -5.82 18.68 1.32
N ASN A 205 -5.54 19.97 1.25
CA ASN A 205 -5.64 20.73 -0.01
C ASN A 205 -4.72 20.11 -1.09
N PRO A 206 -5.23 19.83 -2.32
CA PRO A 206 -4.44 19.26 -3.40
C PRO A 206 -3.19 20.08 -3.77
N GLU A 207 -3.25 21.41 -3.72
CA GLU A 207 -2.10 22.26 -3.99
C GLU A 207 -1.02 22.13 -2.89
N ALA A 208 -1.44 21.96 -1.62
CA ALA A 208 -0.51 21.66 -0.53
C ALA A 208 0.16 20.30 -0.75
N TRP A 209 -0.58 19.29 -1.19
CA TRP A 209 -0.02 17.99 -1.56
C TRP A 209 1.03 18.11 -2.67
N VAL A 210 0.70 18.83 -3.75
CA VAL A 210 1.62 19.04 -4.89
C VAL A 210 2.90 19.76 -4.44
N ARG A 211 2.77 20.76 -3.59
CA ARG A 211 3.92 21.55 -3.12
C ARG A 211 4.80 20.79 -2.13
N MET A 212 4.20 20.04 -1.18
CA MET A 212 4.92 19.49 -0.04
C MET A 212 5.28 18.01 -0.20
N PHE A 213 4.40 17.19 -0.78
CA PHE A 213 4.53 15.74 -0.78
C PHE A 213 4.91 15.15 -2.15
N LYS A 214 4.40 15.70 -3.26
CA LYS A 214 4.76 15.22 -4.60
C LYS A 214 6.28 15.17 -4.83
N PRO A 215 7.10 16.17 -4.43
CA PRO A 215 8.55 16.09 -4.60
C PRO A 215 9.17 14.89 -3.88
N LEU A 216 8.68 14.55 -2.67
CA LEU A 216 9.19 13.42 -1.90
C LEU A 216 8.93 12.08 -2.63
N TYR A 217 7.70 11.90 -3.13
CA TYR A 217 7.35 10.71 -3.92
C TYR A 217 8.09 10.65 -5.26
N ALA A 218 8.35 11.80 -5.88
CA ALA A 218 9.16 11.85 -7.11
C ALA A 218 10.58 11.33 -6.86
N ASP A 219 11.19 11.65 -5.71
CA ASP A 219 12.51 11.13 -5.33
C ASP A 219 12.47 9.60 -5.11
N TYR A 220 11.42 9.06 -4.48
CA TYR A 220 11.27 7.59 -4.32
C TYR A 220 11.10 6.90 -5.68
N CYS A 221 10.31 7.47 -6.58
CA CYS A 221 10.19 6.97 -7.96
C CYS A 221 11.53 7.04 -8.71
N ALA A 222 12.31 8.11 -8.51
CA ALA A 222 13.65 8.24 -9.10
C ALA A 222 14.63 7.19 -8.58
N ILE A 223 14.57 6.86 -7.26
CA ILE A 223 15.36 5.77 -6.68
C ILE A 223 15.00 4.44 -7.35
N ALA A 224 13.72 4.09 -7.43
CA ALA A 224 13.28 2.85 -8.07
C ALA A 224 13.78 2.77 -9.51
N ARG A 225 13.61 3.84 -10.29
CA ARG A 225 14.02 3.92 -11.71
C ARG A 225 15.53 3.74 -11.89
N ARG A 226 16.37 4.39 -11.05
CA ARG A 226 17.84 4.24 -11.12
C ARG A 226 18.31 2.80 -10.93
N HIS A 227 17.57 2.02 -10.15
CA HIS A 227 17.87 0.62 -9.88
C HIS A 227 17.08 -0.36 -10.75
N GLY A 228 16.34 0.12 -11.76
CA GLY A 228 15.53 -0.73 -12.64
C GLY A 228 14.36 -1.42 -11.94
N LYS A 229 13.89 -0.87 -10.81
CA LYS A 229 12.75 -1.38 -10.06
C LYS A 229 11.46 -0.71 -10.50
N LYS A 230 10.35 -1.45 -10.40
CA LYS A 230 9.02 -0.87 -10.46
C LYS A 230 8.71 -0.15 -9.15
N ILE A 231 7.70 0.73 -9.16
CA ILE A 231 7.26 1.45 -7.97
C ILE A 231 5.74 1.31 -7.81
N PHE A 232 5.33 0.80 -6.66
CA PHE A 232 3.94 0.57 -6.29
C PHE A 232 3.53 1.56 -5.20
N MET A 233 2.27 1.97 -5.21
CA MET A 233 1.71 2.84 -4.18
C MET A 233 0.34 2.34 -3.72
N HIS A 234 0.09 2.41 -2.42
CA HIS A 234 -1.25 2.25 -1.85
C HIS A 234 -1.75 3.58 -1.28
N SER A 235 -3.03 3.84 -1.48
CA SER A 235 -3.73 4.92 -0.81
C SER A 235 -5.24 4.66 -0.73
N ASP A 236 -5.77 4.74 0.46
CA ASP A 236 -7.21 4.67 0.69
C ASP A 236 -7.93 5.97 0.36
N GLY A 237 -9.25 5.86 0.16
CA GLY A 237 -10.19 6.95 -0.04
C GLY A 237 -10.19 7.56 -1.45
N HIS A 238 -10.80 8.74 -1.55
CA HIS A 238 -10.99 9.46 -2.81
C HIS A 238 -9.73 10.25 -3.19
N THR A 239 -8.83 9.63 -3.94
CA THR A 239 -7.50 10.15 -4.30
C THR A 239 -7.41 10.69 -5.73
N LEU A 240 -8.53 10.90 -6.41
CA LEU A 240 -8.56 11.35 -7.82
C LEU A 240 -7.69 12.58 -8.09
N ALA A 241 -7.67 13.54 -7.16
CA ALA A 241 -6.94 14.80 -7.35
C ALA A 241 -5.41 14.61 -7.44
N ILE A 242 -4.86 13.55 -6.85
CA ILE A 242 -3.42 13.27 -6.92
C ILE A 242 -3.04 12.25 -8.00
N LEU A 243 -3.99 11.52 -8.55
CA LEU A 243 -3.72 10.46 -9.53
C LEU A 243 -2.97 10.95 -10.79
N PRO A 244 -3.28 12.14 -11.38
CA PRO A 244 -2.48 12.69 -12.48
C PRO A 244 -1.01 12.87 -12.11
N HIS A 245 -0.75 13.30 -10.87
CA HIS A 245 0.61 13.52 -10.37
C HIS A 245 1.35 12.21 -10.10
N LEU A 246 0.65 11.15 -9.65
CA LEU A 246 1.25 9.82 -9.50
C LEU A 246 1.70 9.26 -10.85
N VAL A 247 0.87 9.44 -11.90
CA VAL A 247 1.25 9.09 -13.28
C VAL A 247 2.46 9.90 -13.74
N GLU A 248 2.46 11.22 -13.50
CA GLU A 248 3.54 12.14 -13.93
C GLU A 248 4.88 11.76 -13.29
N ILE A 249 4.93 11.44 -12.00
CA ILE A 249 6.17 11.03 -11.31
C ILE A 249 6.60 9.60 -11.62
N GLY A 250 5.74 8.81 -12.28
CA GLY A 250 6.05 7.49 -12.80
C GLY A 250 5.78 6.33 -11.85
N VAL A 251 4.68 6.39 -11.08
CA VAL A 251 4.16 5.22 -10.33
C VAL A 251 3.67 4.17 -11.33
N ASP A 252 4.18 2.93 -11.23
CA ASP A 252 3.81 1.84 -12.13
C ASP A 252 2.45 1.21 -11.78
N ALA A 253 2.18 1.03 -10.50
CA ALA A 253 0.90 0.47 -10.03
C ALA A 253 0.39 1.20 -8.78
N ALA A 254 -0.92 1.45 -8.73
CA ALA A 254 -1.59 2.05 -7.59
C ALA A 254 -2.73 1.15 -7.09
N ASN A 255 -2.67 0.80 -5.80
CA ASN A 255 -3.79 0.20 -5.08
C ASN A 255 -4.67 1.33 -4.56
N LEU A 256 -5.89 1.38 -5.06
CA LEU A 256 -6.83 2.48 -4.83
C LEU A 256 -8.24 1.92 -4.58
N GLN A 257 -9.05 2.64 -3.83
CA GLN A 257 -10.48 2.36 -3.67
C GLN A 257 -11.26 2.77 -4.92
N LEU A 258 -11.24 1.92 -5.95
CA LEU A 258 -11.77 2.21 -7.29
C LEU A 258 -13.22 2.69 -7.28
N PHE A 259 -14.05 2.11 -6.41
CA PHE A 259 -15.48 2.41 -6.30
C PHE A 259 -15.74 3.69 -5.53
N CYS A 260 -14.90 4.04 -4.56
CA CYS A 260 -14.93 5.32 -3.87
C CYS A 260 -14.63 6.49 -4.83
N ILE A 261 -13.63 6.31 -5.71
CA ILE A 261 -13.25 7.31 -6.72
C ILE A 261 -14.26 7.35 -7.88
N GLY A 262 -14.85 6.19 -8.21
CA GLY A 262 -15.72 5.99 -9.35
C GLY A 262 -14.99 5.59 -10.63
N LEU A 263 -15.38 4.46 -11.22
CA LEU A 263 -14.69 3.85 -12.37
C LEU A 263 -14.60 4.79 -13.58
N GLU A 264 -15.63 5.58 -13.85
CA GLU A 264 -15.63 6.53 -14.96
C GLU A 264 -14.58 7.65 -14.78
N ASN A 265 -14.35 8.09 -13.55
CA ASN A 265 -13.33 9.08 -13.22
C ASN A 265 -11.90 8.50 -13.40
N LEU A 266 -11.75 7.18 -13.31
CA LEU A 266 -10.48 6.48 -13.51
C LEU A 266 -10.19 6.15 -14.98
N ARG A 267 -11.22 6.14 -15.85
CA ARG A 267 -11.09 5.84 -17.28
C ARG A 267 -9.99 6.63 -18.02
N PRO A 268 -9.76 7.94 -17.75
CA PRO A 268 -8.70 8.71 -18.40
C PRO A 268 -7.28 8.23 -18.12
N PHE A 269 -7.10 7.41 -17.07
CA PHE A 269 -5.81 6.85 -16.65
C PHE A 269 -5.58 5.42 -17.16
N LYS A 270 -6.53 4.83 -17.85
CA LYS A 270 -6.40 3.57 -18.56
C LYS A 270 -5.19 3.61 -19.50
N GLY A 271 -4.31 2.60 -19.43
CA GLY A 271 -3.08 2.55 -20.21
C GLY A 271 -1.96 3.49 -19.73
N LYS A 272 -2.12 4.17 -18.60
CA LYS A 272 -1.12 5.11 -18.04
C LYS A 272 -0.57 4.68 -16.68
N ILE A 273 -1.35 3.94 -15.91
CA ILE A 273 -0.97 3.37 -14.62
C ILE A 273 -1.70 2.03 -14.46
N THR A 274 -1.10 1.09 -13.74
CA THR A 274 -1.77 -0.16 -13.42
C THR A 274 -2.61 -0.01 -12.15
N PHE A 275 -3.89 -0.35 -12.26
CA PHE A 275 -4.79 -0.41 -11.11
C PHE A 275 -4.60 -1.74 -10.37
N TRP A 276 -4.00 -1.68 -9.21
CA TRP A 276 -3.77 -2.82 -8.33
C TRP A 276 -4.96 -2.99 -7.36
N GLY A 277 -6.16 -3.22 -7.91
CA GLY A 277 -7.41 -3.29 -7.15
C GLY A 277 -7.89 -1.90 -6.77
N GLU A 278 -8.84 -1.81 -5.86
CA GLU A 278 -9.45 -2.93 -5.12
C GLU A 278 -10.95 -3.06 -5.47
N ILE A 279 -11.49 -4.28 -5.28
CA ILE A 279 -12.95 -4.46 -5.29
C ILE A 279 -13.48 -3.99 -3.95
N ASP A 280 -14.57 -3.25 -3.97
CA ASP A 280 -15.14 -2.55 -2.82
C ASP A 280 -15.28 -3.43 -1.58
N ARG A 281 -14.45 -3.16 -0.58
CA ARG A 281 -14.44 -3.84 0.70
C ARG A 281 -15.46 -3.28 1.71
N GLN A 282 -16.05 -2.12 1.42
CA GLN A 282 -17.00 -1.46 2.33
C GLN A 282 -18.43 -1.96 2.11
N TRP A 283 -18.81 -2.23 0.87
CA TRP A 283 -20.15 -2.64 0.52
C TRP A 283 -20.22 -3.98 -0.22
N LEU A 284 -19.46 -4.13 -1.34
CA LEU A 284 -19.58 -5.32 -2.19
C LEU A 284 -19.14 -6.59 -1.47
N LEU A 285 -17.95 -6.60 -0.88
CA LEU A 285 -17.45 -7.82 -0.22
C LEU A 285 -18.29 -8.21 1.00
N PRO A 286 -18.76 -7.28 1.88
CA PRO A 286 -19.56 -7.64 3.05
C PRO A 286 -21.03 -7.90 2.75
N HIS A 287 -21.66 -7.15 1.85
CA HIS A 287 -23.12 -7.06 1.81
C HIS A 287 -23.76 -7.49 0.49
N ALA A 288 -23.04 -7.37 -0.64
CA ALA A 288 -23.57 -7.74 -1.95
C ALA A 288 -23.70 -9.27 -2.12
N THR A 289 -24.47 -9.67 -3.13
CA THR A 289 -24.52 -11.06 -3.59
C THR A 289 -23.33 -11.37 -4.51
N ALA A 290 -22.95 -12.62 -4.63
CA ALA A 290 -21.87 -13.03 -5.54
C ALA A 290 -22.12 -12.61 -7.02
N PRO A 291 -23.34 -12.63 -7.59
CA PRO A 291 -23.62 -12.05 -8.91
C PRO A 291 -23.30 -10.56 -9.01
N GLU A 292 -23.62 -9.74 -8.00
CA GLU A 292 -23.30 -8.30 -7.98
C GLU A 292 -21.80 -8.06 -7.91
N VAL A 293 -21.07 -8.86 -7.12
CA VAL A 293 -19.59 -8.81 -7.09
C VAL A 293 -19.00 -9.17 -8.45
N ARG A 294 -19.53 -10.19 -9.14
CA ARG A 294 -19.09 -10.57 -10.49
C ARG A 294 -19.30 -9.44 -11.50
N GLU A 295 -20.45 -8.77 -11.43
CA GLU A 295 -20.73 -7.64 -12.32
C GLU A 295 -19.73 -6.47 -12.05
N ALA A 296 -19.49 -6.14 -10.80
CA ALA A 296 -18.52 -5.12 -10.42
C ALA A 296 -17.10 -5.44 -10.97
N VAL A 297 -16.65 -6.69 -10.91
CA VAL A 297 -15.37 -7.11 -11.50
C VAL A 297 -15.37 -6.93 -13.03
N ARG A 298 -16.47 -7.29 -13.70
CA ARG A 298 -16.62 -7.08 -15.16
C ARG A 298 -16.56 -5.60 -15.52
N ASP A 299 -17.19 -4.73 -14.73
CA ASP A 299 -17.17 -3.29 -14.93
C ASP A 299 -15.77 -2.71 -14.76
N VAL A 300 -15.01 -3.13 -13.72
CA VAL A 300 -13.60 -2.75 -13.55
C VAL A 300 -12.81 -3.14 -14.79
N ARG A 301 -12.91 -4.41 -15.22
CA ARG A 301 -12.18 -4.87 -16.40
C ARG A 301 -12.56 -4.11 -17.68
N LYS A 302 -13.85 -3.93 -17.94
CA LYS A 302 -14.35 -3.19 -19.12
C LYS A 302 -13.82 -1.75 -19.15
N THR A 303 -13.78 -1.11 -17.99
CA THR A 303 -13.42 0.31 -17.88
C THR A 303 -11.91 0.53 -17.89
N LEU A 304 -11.13 -0.31 -17.20
CA LEU A 304 -9.73 -0.02 -16.88
C LEU A 304 -8.70 -0.93 -17.58
N TRP A 305 -9.08 -2.14 -18.04
CA TRP A 305 -8.14 -3.03 -18.72
C TRP A 305 -7.78 -2.53 -20.12
N ASP A 306 -6.47 -2.48 -20.43
CA ASP A 306 -5.94 -2.15 -21.77
C ASP A 306 -4.71 -3.00 -22.07
N LYS A 307 -4.93 -4.28 -22.43
CA LYS A 307 -3.83 -5.26 -22.64
C LYS A 307 -2.89 -5.36 -21.43
N GLY A 308 -3.41 -5.15 -20.24
CA GLY A 308 -2.71 -5.01 -18.99
C GLY A 308 -3.36 -3.94 -18.11
N GLY A 309 -2.60 -3.40 -17.18
CA GLY A 309 -3.05 -2.26 -16.36
C GLY A 309 -4.07 -2.57 -15.28
N CYS A 310 -4.33 -3.86 -14.97
CA CYS A 310 -5.10 -4.28 -13.81
C CYS A 310 -4.47 -5.49 -13.14
N VAL A 311 -4.53 -5.53 -11.83
CA VAL A 311 -4.27 -6.71 -10.99
C VAL A 311 -5.57 -7.14 -10.35
N ALA A 312 -5.91 -8.42 -10.43
CA ALA A 312 -7.05 -8.99 -9.73
C ALA A 312 -6.75 -8.99 -8.23
N GLN A 313 -7.26 -7.98 -7.54
CA GLN A 313 -7.02 -7.76 -6.12
C GLN A 313 -8.33 -7.45 -5.39
N CYS A 314 -8.44 -7.91 -4.18
CA CYS A 314 -9.36 -7.43 -3.17
C CYS A 314 -8.73 -7.68 -1.78
N GLU A 315 -9.28 -7.02 -0.76
CA GLU A 315 -8.87 -7.22 0.62
C GLU A 315 -9.81 -8.21 1.33
N PHE A 316 -9.24 -9.28 1.89
CA PHE A 316 -9.98 -10.17 2.77
C PHE A 316 -9.77 -9.72 4.21
N GLY A 317 -10.65 -8.87 4.66
CA GLY A 317 -10.66 -8.24 5.97
C GLY A 317 -12.00 -8.37 6.69
N PRO A 318 -12.20 -7.65 7.79
CA PRO A 318 -13.41 -7.70 8.60
C PRO A 318 -14.70 -7.51 7.80
N GLY A 319 -15.63 -8.46 7.94
CA GLY A 319 -16.93 -8.44 7.29
C GLY A 319 -16.95 -8.97 5.86
N ALA A 320 -15.82 -9.10 5.17
CA ALA A 320 -15.77 -9.67 3.82
C ALA A 320 -16.23 -11.14 3.84
N ARG A 321 -17.22 -11.47 3.00
CA ARG A 321 -17.75 -12.83 2.93
C ARG A 321 -16.88 -13.69 2.01
N PRO A 322 -16.46 -14.88 2.44
CA PRO A 322 -15.59 -15.76 1.65
C PRO A 322 -16.10 -16.05 0.24
N GLU A 323 -17.43 -16.23 0.07
CA GLU A 323 -18.04 -16.46 -1.24
C GLU A 323 -17.89 -15.26 -2.18
N ASN A 324 -17.90 -14.02 -1.64
CA ASN A 324 -17.71 -12.80 -2.40
C ASN A 324 -16.25 -12.62 -2.79
N VAL A 325 -15.31 -12.86 -1.87
CA VAL A 325 -13.86 -12.88 -2.17
C VAL A 325 -13.55 -13.91 -3.26
N ARG A 326 -14.11 -15.12 -3.17
CA ARG A 326 -13.97 -16.15 -4.21
C ARG A 326 -14.53 -15.68 -5.55
N ALA A 327 -15.72 -15.07 -5.56
CA ALA A 327 -16.36 -14.58 -6.78
C ALA A 327 -15.52 -13.53 -7.53
N VAL A 328 -14.73 -12.71 -6.83
CA VAL A 328 -13.77 -11.80 -7.45
C VAL A 328 -12.79 -12.55 -8.32
N PHE A 329 -12.08 -13.56 -7.77
CA PHE A 329 -11.04 -14.28 -8.49
C PHE A 329 -11.59 -15.22 -9.57
N GLU A 330 -12.75 -15.83 -9.34
CA GLU A 330 -13.45 -16.63 -10.37
C GLU A 330 -13.78 -15.78 -11.58
N THR A 331 -14.30 -14.57 -11.37
CA THR A 331 -14.67 -13.67 -12.47
C THR A 331 -13.45 -13.16 -13.24
N TRP A 332 -12.36 -12.80 -12.55
CA TRP A 332 -11.12 -12.48 -13.24
C TRP A 332 -10.54 -13.66 -14.03
N ALA A 333 -10.76 -14.91 -13.57
CA ALA A 333 -10.29 -16.10 -14.26
C ALA A 333 -11.02 -16.37 -15.58
N GLU A 334 -12.26 -15.88 -15.75
CA GLU A 334 -13.02 -15.99 -17.00
C GLU A 334 -12.27 -15.38 -18.21
N TYR A 335 -11.32 -14.50 -17.97
CA TYR A 335 -10.58 -13.73 -18.99
C TYR A 335 -9.16 -14.24 -19.26
N GLY A 336 -8.82 -15.42 -18.83
CA GLY A 336 -7.47 -15.97 -18.94
C GLY A 336 -7.36 -17.39 -19.44
N ALA A 337 -8.46 -17.93 -20.01
CA ALA A 337 -8.48 -19.23 -20.65
C ALA A 337 -8.00 -19.18 -22.09
#